data_0eeec12575650387587f6374d35b3b0f
#
_entry.id   0eeec12575650387587f6374d35b3b0f
#
_cell.length_a   1.000
_cell.length_b   1.000
_cell.length_c   1.000
_cell.angle_alpha   90.00
_cell.angle_beta   90.00
_cell.angle_gamma   90.00
#
_symmetry.space_group_name_H-M   'P 1'
#
loop_
_entity.id
_entity.type
_entity.pdbx_description
1 polymer ?
#
loop_
_entity_poly.entity_id
_entity_poly.type
_entity_poly.pdbx_seq_one_letter_code
_entity_poly.pdbx_strand_id
1 'polypeptide(L)'
;WQPLALRRAGPPGFFPFPHSPDHPMTHPMYSHSVPVLKQMLTALKSILAQASEYATAKSIEPDALLQARLAPDMFPLLKQVQIAADFSRGIAARLAGVDVPVFAGEEKSFADLDALLAQTLAFLESVNAAQFEGKEGVEIVLRPGTPKEKKLSGQTYLANYGLPQFFFHVTTAYDILRHNGLAIGKRDFLGTY
;
A
#
# COMPACT_ATOMS: atom_id res chain seq x y z
N TRP A 1 22.28 -25.62 -64.78
CA TRP A 1 21.71 -24.56 -63.90
C TRP A 1 20.21 -24.58 -64.03
N GLN A 2 19.52 -25.10 -62.99
CA GLN A 2 18.09 -25.00 -62.83
C GLN A 2 17.77 -24.00 -61.71
N PRO A 3 16.83 -23.07 -61.85
CA PRO A 3 16.50 -22.13 -60.79
C PRO A 3 15.62 -22.80 -59.73
N LEU A 4 16.00 -22.62 -58.45
CA LEU A 4 15.22 -23.02 -57.27
C LEU A 4 13.89 -22.25 -57.27
N ALA A 5 12.81 -23.00 -57.25
CA ALA A 5 11.44 -22.44 -57.06
C ALA A 5 11.26 -22.03 -55.60
N LEU A 6 11.13 -20.74 -55.35
CA LEU A 6 10.70 -20.18 -54.05
C LEU A 6 9.26 -20.64 -53.73
N ARG A 7 9.12 -21.52 -52.72
CA ARG A 7 7.82 -21.83 -52.12
C ARG A 7 7.34 -20.58 -51.37
N ARG A 8 6.27 -19.99 -51.82
CA ARG A 8 5.55 -18.95 -51.05
C ARG A 8 5.01 -19.59 -49.77
N ALA A 9 5.49 -19.10 -48.60
CA ALA A 9 4.87 -19.41 -47.33
C ALA A 9 3.48 -18.74 -47.29
N GLY A 10 2.45 -19.54 -46.98
CA GLY A 10 1.11 -19.03 -46.75
C GLY A 10 1.06 -18.09 -45.51
N PRO A 11 0.01 -17.28 -45.36
CA PRO A 11 -0.12 -16.39 -44.21
C PRO A 11 -0.14 -17.20 -42.92
N PRO A 12 0.46 -16.68 -41.80
CA PRO A 12 0.47 -17.38 -40.54
C PRO A 12 -0.98 -17.61 -40.09
N GLY A 13 -1.32 -18.87 -39.87
CA GLY A 13 -2.64 -19.25 -39.37
C GLY A 13 -2.90 -18.59 -38.04
N PHE A 14 -4.02 -17.87 -37.94
CA PHE A 14 -4.54 -17.35 -36.69
C PHE A 14 -4.92 -18.54 -35.80
N PHE A 15 -4.08 -18.86 -34.80
CA PHE A 15 -4.44 -19.83 -33.77
C PHE A 15 -5.37 -19.12 -32.79
N PRO A 16 -6.67 -19.47 -32.73
CA PRO A 16 -7.51 -18.98 -31.66
C PRO A 16 -6.98 -19.58 -30.34
N PHE A 17 -6.53 -18.75 -29.42
CA PHE A 17 -6.24 -19.19 -28.05
C PHE A 17 -7.52 -19.76 -27.46
N PRO A 18 -7.50 -21.00 -26.92
CA PRO A 18 -8.67 -21.55 -26.26
C PRO A 18 -9.02 -20.62 -25.09
N HIS A 19 -10.21 -20.02 -25.12
CA HIS A 19 -10.79 -19.39 -23.95
C HIS A 19 -11.07 -20.51 -22.94
N SER A 20 -10.20 -20.67 -21.95
CA SER A 20 -10.49 -21.49 -20.78
C SER A 20 -11.58 -20.81 -19.97
N PRO A 21 -12.76 -21.43 -19.77
CA PRO A 21 -13.86 -20.85 -18.99
C PRO A 21 -13.59 -20.82 -17.48
N ASP A 22 -12.43 -21.32 -17.00
CA ASP A 22 -12.08 -21.47 -15.59
C ASP A 22 -10.95 -20.52 -15.15
N HIS A 23 -10.95 -19.26 -15.60
CA HIS A 23 -10.17 -18.27 -14.87
C HIS A 23 -10.96 -17.90 -13.60
N PRO A 24 -10.37 -18.11 -12.40
CA PRO A 24 -11.01 -17.63 -11.20
C PRO A 24 -11.30 -16.14 -11.38
N MET A 25 -12.52 -15.73 -11.05
CA MET A 25 -12.92 -14.32 -11.10
C MET A 25 -11.86 -13.50 -10.39
N THR A 26 -10.97 -12.89 -11.16
CA THR A 26 -9.95 -11.98 -10.59
C THR A 26 -10.67 -10.69 -10.27
N HIS A 27 -10.68 -10.31 -9.00
CA HIS A 27 -11.14 -8.99 -8.56
C HIS A 27 -9.93 -8.02 -8.57
N PRO A 28 -9.58 -7.41 -9.73
CA PRO A 28 -8.31 -6.68 -9.86
C PRO A 28 -8.20 -5.52 -8.87
N MET A 29 -9.31 -4.84 -8.57
CA MET A 29 -9.32 -3.77 -7.58
C MET A 29 -8.97 -4.26 -6.18
N TYR A 30 -9.43 -5.46 -5.78
CA TYR A 30 -9.07 -6.07 -4.51
C TYR A 30 -7.63 -6.57 -4.51
N SER A 31 -7.24 -7.38 -5.49
CA SER A 31 -5.91 -8.01 -5.54
C SER A 31 -4.77 -7.00 -5.64
N HIS A 32 -5.01 -5.83 -6.25
CA HIS A 32 -4.04 -4.75 -6.35
C HIS A 32 -4.11 -3.73 -5.19
N SER A 33 -4.97 -3.94 -4.22
CA SER A 33 -5.12 -3.04 -3.05
C SER A 33 -4.91 -3.78 -1.73
N VAL A 34 -5.91 -4.48 -1.23
CA VAL A 34 -5.91 -5.02 0.15
C VAL A 34 -4.72 -5.93 0.45
N PRO A 35 -4.36 -6.94 -0.38
CA PRO A 35 -3.16 -7.74 -0.12
C PRO A 35 -1.88 -6.93 -0.09
N VAL A 36 -1.73 -5.96 -1.01
CA VAL A 36 -0.56 -5.08 -1.07
C VAL A 36 -0.44 -4.22 0.20
N LEU A 37 -1.55 -3.61 0.63
CA LEU A 37 -1.60 -2.80 1.85
C LEU A 37 -1.27 -3.65 3.08
N LYS A 38 -1.82 -4.86 3.19
CA LYS A 38 -1.54 -5.79 4.30
C LYS A 38 -0.06 -6.18 4.36
N GLN A 39 0.52 -6.56 3.22
CA GLN A 39 1.94 -6.92 3.13
C GLN A 39 2.83 -5.79 3.65
N MET A 40 2.63 -4.59 3.15
CA MET A 40 3.47 -3.43 3.49
C MET A 40 3.29 -2.96 4.93
N LEU A 41 2.06 -3.00 5.47
CA LEU A 41 1.82 -2.65 6.88
C LEU A 41 2.37 -3.72 7.83
N THR A 42 2.32 -4.99 7.47
CA THR A 42 2.94 -6.08 8.24
C THR A 42 4.46 -5.91 8.27
N ALA A 43 5.08 -5.59 7.14
CA ALA A 43 6.51 -5.29 7.07
C ALA A 43 6.87 -4.05 7.90
N LEU A 44 6.09 -2.97 7.80
CA LEU A 44 6.29 -1.75 8.59
C LEU A 44 6.17 -2.03 10.10
N LYS A 45 5.20 -2.84 10.52
CA LYS A 45 5.03 -3.26 11.92
C LYS A 45 6.26 -4.00 12.44
N SER A 46 6.82 -4.92 11.64
CA SER A 46 8.07 -5.62 11.99
C SER A 46 9.27 -4.66 12.09
N ILE A 47 9.38 -3.69 11.18
CA ILE A 47 10.43 -2.68 11.21
C ILE A 47 10.32 -1.79 12.46
N LEU A 48 9.11 -1.41 12.86
CA LEU A 48 8.90 -0.62 14.09
C LEU A 48 9.25 -1.39 15.36
N ALA A 49 8.98 -2.70 15.40
CA ALA A 49 9.41 -3.57 16.50
C ALA A 49 10.96 -3.58 16.61
N GLN A 50 11.66 -3.77 15.48
CA GLN A 50 13.12 -3.70 15.44
C GLN A 50 13.65 -2.32 15.84
N ALA A 51 12.94 -1.24 15.51
CA ALA A 51 13.32 0.12 15.90
C ALA A 51 13.20 0.33 17.42
N SER A 52 12.16 -0.21 18.05
CA SER A 52 11.96 -0.20 19.50
C SER A 52 13.07 -0.96 20.23
N GLU A 53 13.41 -2.17 19.74
CA GLU A 53 14.53 -2.97 20.29
C GLU A 53 15.87 -2.26 20.10
N TYR A 54 16.11 -1.66 18.94
CA TYR A 54 17.32 -0.88 18.67
C TYR A 54 17.47 0.32 19.60
N ALA A 55 16.39 1.06 19.84
CA ALA A 55 16.40 2.19 20.78
C ALA A 55 16.79 1.73 22.17
N THR A 56 16.21 0.61 22.65
CA THR A 56 16.54 0.02 23.96
C THR A 56 18.00 -0.42 24.03
N ALA A 57 18.46 -1.18 23.02
CA ALA A 57 19.82 -1.73 23.00
C ALA A 57 20.91 -0.65 22.91
N LYS A 58 20.60 0.51 22.32
CA LYS A 58 21.52 1.64 22.18
C LYS A 58 21.32 2.75 23.21
N SER A 59 20.40 2.57 24.15
CA SER A 59 20.02 3.59 25.14
C SER A 59 19.62 4.91 24.46
N ILE A 60 18.89 4.81 23.34
CA ILE A 60 18.31 5.97 22.63
C ILE A 60 16.91 6.18 23.17
N GLU A 61 16.60 7.42 23.55
CA GLU A 61 15.23 7.78 23.92
C GLU A 61 14.28 7.52 22.74
N PRO A 62 13.20 6.73 22.90
CA PRO A 62 12.30 6.36 21.81
C PRO A 62 11.78 7.57 21.03
N ASP A 63 11.51 8.68 21.72
CA ASP A 63 11.03 9.92 21.11
C ASP A 63 12.04 10.53 20.13
N ALA A 64 13.33 10.32 20.33
CA ALA A 64 14.36 10.76 19.38
C ALA A 64 14.20 10.12 18.00
N LEU A 65 13.77 8.84 17.92
CA LEU A 65 13.46 8.17 16.66
C LEU A 65 12.05 8.55 16.16
N LEU A 66 11.07 8.61 17.04
CA LEU A 66 9.68 8.93 16.67
C LEU A 66 9.53 10.33 16.09
N GLN A 67 10.35 11.31 16.56
CA GLN A 67 10.36 12.68 16.06
C GLN A 67 11.41 12.92 14.96
N ALA A 68 12.22 11.92 14.62
CA ALA A 68 13.18 12.02 13.51
C ALA A 68 12.47 12.21 12.16
N ARG A 69 13.08 12.99 11.28
CA ARG A 69 12.58 13.32 9.94
C ARG A 69 13.71 13.42 8.93
N LEU A 70 13.43 13.20 7.64
CA LEU A 70 14.45 13.30 6.58
C LEU A 70 14.82 14.77 6.28
N ALA A 71 13.87 15.69 6.37
CA ALA A 71 14.09 17.10 6.16
C ALA A 71 13.27 17.93 7.18
N PRO A 72 13.70 19.15 7.53
CA PRO A 72 13.03 19.97 8.55
C PRO A 72 11.54 20.25 8.28
N ASP A 73 11.14 20.31 7.03
CA ASP A 73 9.77 20.57 6.56
C ASP A 73 8.95 19.29 6.31
N MET A 74 9.54 18.10 6.48
CA MET A 74 8.86 16.82 6.38
C MET A 74 8.25 16.40 7.71
N PHE A 75 7.20 15.58 7.65
CA PHE A 75 6.63 14.94 8.84
C PHE A 75 7.61 13.97 9.50
N PRO A 76 7.60 13.85 10.84
CA PRO A 76 8.44 12.90 11.57
C PRO A 76 7.94 11.45 11.39
N LEU A 77 8.76 10.48 11.79
CA LEU A 77 8.49 9.04 11.71
C LEU A 77 7.09 8.69 12.20
N LEU A 78 6.73 9.12 13.41
CA LEU A 78 5.42 8.86 14.01
C LEU A 78 4.29 9.24 13.05
N LYS A 79 4.37 10.46 12.47
CA LYS A 79 3.34 10.96 11.56
C LYS A 79 3.34 10.24 10.22
N GLN A 80 4.49 9.78 9.73
CA GLN A 80 4.57 8.97 8.51
C GLN A 80 3.78 7.66 8.68
N VAL A 81 3.95 6.99 9.82
CA VAL A 81 3.23 5.73 10.12
C VAL A 81 1.73 5.97 10.25
N GLN A 82 1.32 7.02 10.97
CA GLN A 82 -0.10 7.38 11.10
C GLN A 82 -0.75 7.61 9.72
N ILE A 83 -0.10 8.38 8.86
CA ILE A 83 -0.63 8.69 7.52
C ILE A 83 -0.66 7.44 6.63
N ALA A 84 0.33 6.54 6.72
CA ALA A 84 0.31 5.27 6.00
C ALA A 84 -0.90 4.42 6.42
N ALA A 85 -1.18 4.33 7.72
CA ALA A 85 -2.35 3.65 8.25
C ALA A 85 -3.66 4.30 7.77
N ASP A 86 -3.74 5.63 7.76
CA ASP A 86 -4.91 6.38 7.27
C ASP A 86 -5.17 6.13 5.78
N PHE A 87 -4.12 6.17 4.94
CA PHE A 87 -4.28 5.88 3.51
C PHE A 87 -4.73 4.45 3.26
N SER A 88 -4.19 3.47 3.98
CA SER A 88 -4.58 2.07 3.79
C SER A 88 -6.06 1.83 4.15
N ARG A 89 -6.53 2.37 5.28
CA ARG A 89 -7.96 2.32 5.64
C ARG A 89 -8.83 3.05 4.63
N GLY A 90 -8.41 4.25 4.25
CA GLY A 90 -9.13 5.09 3.28
C GLY A 90 -9.26 4.44 1.91
N ILE A 91 -8.20 3.75 1.42
CA ILE A 91 -8.21 3.03 0.14
C ILE A 91 -9.21 1.87 0.24
N ALA A 92 -9.04 0.99 1.22
CA ALA A 92 -9.88 -0.19 1.35
C ALA A 92 -11.35 0.16 1.57
N ALA A 93 -11.65 1.08 2.48
CA ALA A 93 -13.04 1.46 2.81
C ALA A 93 -13.77 2.09 1.62
N ARG A 94 -13.15 3.08 0.95
CA ARG A 94 -13.81 3.77 -0.17
C ARG A 94 -14.05 2.85 -1.36
N LEU A 95 -13.11 1.95 -1.66
CA LEU A 95 -13.27 0.99 -2.75
C LEU A 95 -14.27 -0.12 -2.38
N ALA A 96 -14.29 -0.57 -1.13
CA ALA A 96 -15.30 -1.51 -0.65
C ALA A 96 -16.71 -0.88 -0.53
N GLY A 97 -16.81 0.46 -0.50
CA GLY A 97 -18.08 1.17 -0.30
C GLY A 97 -18.56 1.12 1.14
N VAL A 98 -17.64 1.08 2.11
CA VAL A 98 -17.93 1.11 3.55
C VAL A 98 -17.37 2.38 4.20
N ASP A 99 -17.81 2.68 5.42
CA ASP A 99 -17.31 3.83 6.16
C ASP A 99 -15.82 3.68 6.48
N VAL A 100 -15.08 4.78 6.39
CA VAL A 100 -13.65 4.80 6.78
C VAL A 100 -13.56 4.82 8.30
N PRO A 101 -12.93 3.80 8.93
CA PRO A 101 -12.76 3.81 10.38
C PRO A 101 -11.94 5.03 10.82
N VAL A 102 -12.44 5.74 11.83
CA VAL A 102 -11.75 6.89 12.44
C VAL A 102 -11.02 6.41 13.69
N PHE A 103 -9.70 6.63 13.74
CA PHE A 103 -8.90 6.39 14.94
C PHE A 103 -8.47 7.73 15.54
N ALA A 104 -8.20 7.75 16.85
CA ALA A 104 -8.00 9.00 17.59
C ALA A 104 -6.77 9.82 17.12
N GLY A 105 -5.73 9.14 16.60
CA GLY A 105 -4.51 9.81 16.12
C GLY A 105 -3.64 10.37 17.25
N GLU A 106 -3.73 9.77 18.46
CA GLU A 106 -3.07 10.21 19.69
C GLU A 106 -1.82 9.40 20.04
N GLU A 107 -1.32 8.62 19.07
CA GLU A 107 -0.16 7.76 19.24
C GLU A 107 1.06 8.59 19.63
N LYS A 108 1.84 8.10 20.63
CA LYS A 108 3.04 8.77 21.18
C LYS A 108 4.21 7.83 21.36
N SER A 109 4.02 6.53 21.17
CA SER A 109 5.02 5.50 21.42
C SER A 109 5.05 4.46 20.29
N PHE A 110 6.13 3.65 20.25
CA PHE A 110 6.18 2.48 19.36
C PHE A 110 5.05 1.47 19.65
N ALA A 111 4.66 1.32 20.92
CA ALA A 111 3.56 0.45 21.29
C ALA A 111 2.21 0.96 20.75
N ASP A 112 1.98 2.26 20.77
CA ASP A 112 0.76 2.86 20.20
C ASP A 112 0.73 2.69 18.68
N LEU A 113 1.88 2.87 18.01
CA LEU A 113 1.98 2.64 16.55
C LEU A 113 1.77 1.17 16.20
N ASP A 114 2.27 0.24 17.02
CA ASP A 114 2.01 -1.19 16.85
C ASP A 114 0.51 -1.50 16.95
N ALA A 115 -0.16 -0.95 17.96
CA ALA A 115 -1.60 -1.10 18.15
C ALA A 115 -2.40 -0.48 16.98
N LEU A 116 -2.01 0.70 16.49
CA LEU A 116 -2.60 1.36 15.32
C LEU A 116 -2.52 0.47 14.07
N LEU A 117 -1.33 -0.09 13.80
CA LEU A 117 -1.12 -0.98 12.65
C LEU A 117 -1.90 -2.28 12.81
N ALA A 118 -1.96 -2.86 14.03
CA ALA A 118 -2.74 -4.05 14.29
C ALA A 118 -4.25 -3.83 14.04
N GLN A 119 -4.81 -2.73 14.53
CA GLN A 119 -6.21 -2.35 14.27
C GLN A 119 -6.47 -2.10 12.78
N THR A 120 -5.53 -1.47 12.09
CA THR A 120 -5.62 -1.22 10.64
C THR A 120 -5.61 -2.53 9.86
N LEU A 121 -4.72 -3.47 10.20
CA LEU A 121 -4.66 -4.80 9.58
C LEU A 121 -5.96 -5.59 9.83
N ALA A 122 -6.51 -5.56 11.05
CA ALA A 122 -7.79 -6.19 11.36
C ALA A 122 -8.95 -5.61 10.51
N PHE A 123 -8.96 -4.29 10.30
CA PHE A 123 -9.93 -3.69 9.38
C PHE A 123 -9.74 -4.17 7.93
N LEU A 124 -8.51 -4.21 7.44
CA LEU A 124 -8.22 -4.72 6.09
C LEU A 124 -8.61 -6.20 5.92
N GLU A 125 -8.62 -6.98 6.97
CA GLU A 125 -9.11 -8.38 6.97
C GLU A 125 -10.63 -8.48 6.95
N SER A 126 -11.33 -7.48 7.43
CA SER A 126 -12.80 -7.46 7.46
C SER A 126 -13.43 -7.18 6.10
N VAL A 127 -12.69 -6.61 5.14
CA VAL A 127 -13.19 -6.36 3.79
C VAL A 127 -12.90 -7.55 2.87
N ASN A 128 -13.84 -7.88 2.01
CA ASN A 128 -13.74 -9.04 1.12
C ASN A 128 -13.73 -8.63 -0.36
N ALA A 129 -13.23 -9.53 -1.23
CA ALA A 129 -13.04 -9.26 -2.65
C ALA A 129 -14.33 -8.88 -3.39
N ALA A 130 -15.47 -9.44 -3.01
CA ALA A 130 -16.76 -9.16 -3.66
C ALA A 130 -17.20 -7.69 -3.50
N GLN A 131 -16.78 -7.00 -2.43
CA GLN A 131 -17.07 -5.58 -2.23
C GLN A 131 -16.37 -4.67 -3.24
N PHE A 132 -15.32 -5.17 -3.91
CA PHE A 132 -14.53 -4.42 -4.90
C PHE A 132 -14.96 -4.66 -6.34
N GLU A 133 -15.95 -5.52 -6.56
CA GLU A 133 -16.45 -5.83 -7.90
C GLU A 133 -17.11 -4.60 -8.54
N GLY A 134 -16.70 -4.29 -9.78
CA GLY A 134 -17.23 -3.15 -10.54
C GLY A 134 -16.88 -1.76 -9.97
N LYS A 135 -15.88 -1.68 -9.08
CA LYS A 135 -15.51 -0.41 -8.43
C LYS A 135 -14.55 0.45 -9.23
N GLU A 136 -14.06 -0.02 -10.38
CA GLU A 136 -13.12 0.72 -11.24
C GLU A 136 -13.66 2.08 -11.68
N GLY A 137 -14.95 2.12 -12.05
CA GLY A 137 -15.63 3.32 -12.54
C GLY A 137 -16.38 4.13 -11.48
N VAL A 138 -16.50 3.65 -10.27
CA VAL A 138 -17.25 4.35 -9.20
C VAL A 138 -16.59 5.68 -8.85
N GLU A 139 -17.38 6.74 -8.72
CA GLU A 139 -16.87 8.06 -8.31
C GLU A 139 -16.50 8.04 -6.83
N ILE A 140 -15.22 8.32 -6.54
CA ILE A 140 -14.70 8.54 -5.20
C ILE A 140 -14.53 10.04 -4.97
N VAL A 141 -15.27 10.58 -4.02
CA VAL A 141 -15.20 12.00 -3.65
C VAL A 141 -14.31 12.16 -2.42
N LEU A 142 -13.23 12.93 -2.57
CA LEU A 142 -12.31 13.25 -1.49
C LEU A 142 -12.57 14.67 -1.01
N ARG A 143 -12.61 14.85 0.32
CA ARG A 143 -12.84 16.16 0.98
C ARG A 143 -14.10 16.87 0.46
N PRO A 144 -15.26 16.19 0.47
CA PRO A 144 -16.49 16.75 -0.07
C PRO A 144 -16.85 18.09 0.59
N GLY A 145 -17.36 19.03 -0.22
CA GLY A 145 -17.78 20.34 0.25
C GLY A 145 -16.65 21.31 0.65
N THR A 146 -15.39 20.98 0.35
CA THR A 146 -14.23 21.85 0.62
C THR A 146 -13.63 22.38 -0.68
N PRO A 147 -12.87 23.51 -0.65
CA PRO A 147 -12.13 23.99 -1.84
C PRO A 147 -11.08 23.00 -2.38
N LYS A 148 -10.81 21.93 -1.65
CA LYS A 148 -9.86 20.85 -2.01
C LYS A 148 -10.58 19.57 -2.43
N GLU A 149 -11.88 19.65 -2.73
CA GLU A 149 -12.64 18.51 -3.23
C GLU A 149 -12.04 17.95 -4.52
N LYS A 150 -11.93 16.63 -4.59
CA LYS A 150 -11.50 15.90 -5.79
C LYS A 150 -12.46 14.76 -6.05
N LYS A 151 -12.82 14.57 -7.31
CA LYS A 151 -13.62 13.45 -7.81
C LYS A 151 -12.75 12.59 -8.71
N LEU A 152 -12.60 11.34 -8.38
CA LEU A 152 -11.76 10.39 -9.09
C LEU A 152 -12.56 9.12 -9.35
N SER A 153 -12.30 8.41 -10.47
CA SER A 153 -12.78 7.03 -10.61
C SER A 153 -12.07 6.13 -9.60
N GLY A 154 -12.69 5.01 -9.20
CA GLY A 154 -12.08 4.05 -8.28
C GLY A 154 -10.69 3.61 -8.74
N GLN A 155 -10.51 3.33 -10.03
CA GLN A 155 -9.22 2.97 -10.59
C GLN A 155 -8.19 4.10 -10.47
N THR A 156 -8.54 5.32 -10.83
CA THR A 156 -7.66 6.49 -10.71
C THR A 156 -7.34 6.77 -9.23
N TYR A 157 -8.35 6.65 -8.36
CA TYR A 157 -8.16 6.79 -6.92
C TYR A 157 -7.15 5.79 -6.38
N LEU A 158 -7.27 4.51 -6.74
CA LEU A 158 -6.33 3.48 -6.30
C LEU A 158 -4.93 3.72 -6.86
N ALA A 159 -4.80 3.75 -8.18
CA ALA A 159 -3.51 3.66 -8.86
C ALA A 159 -2.71 4.98 -8.85
N ASN A 160 -3.40 6.13 -9.00
CA ASN A 160 -2.74 7.41 -9.20
C ASN A 160 -2.77 8.31 -7.96
N TYR A 161 -3.57 7.98 -6.94
CA TYR A 161 -3.66 8.76 -5.72
C TYR A 161 -3.35 7.93 -4.47
N GLY A 162 -4.11 6.87 -4.19
CA GLY A 162 -4.04 6.13 -2.94
C GLY A 162 -2.71 5.40 -2.74
N LEU A 163 -2.36 4.50 -3.66
CA LEU A 163 -1.10 3.74 -3.57
C LEU A 163 0.15 4.61 -3.60
N PRO A 164 0.28 5.65 -4.47
CA PRO A 164 1.44 6.54 -4.41
C PRO A 164 1.59 7.26 -3.07
N GLN A 165 0.50 7.74 -2.48
CA GLN A 165 0.52 8.34 -1.14
C GLN A 165 0.94 7.33 -0.07
N PHE A 166 0.32 6.16 -0.07
CA PHE A 166 0.63 5.08 0.87
C PHE A 166 2.11 4.69 0.81
N PHE A 167 2.63 4.39 -0.37
CA PHE A 167 4.03 4.01 -0.54
C PHE A 167 5.00 5.13 -0.17
N PHE A 168 4.66 6.39 -0.47
CA PHE A 168 5.48 7.52 -0.04
C PHE A 168 5.69 7.51 1.48
N HIS A 169 4.62 7.35 2.26
CA HIS A 169 4.70 7.38 3.72
C HIS A 169 5.38 6.14 4.30
N VAL A 170 5.13 4.94 3.78
CA VAL A 170 5.82 3.71 4.19
C VAL A 170 7.31 3.78 3.88
N THR A 171 7.68 4.23 2.68
CA THR A 171 9.09 4.37 2.27
C THR A 171 9.79 5.43 3.12
N THR A 172 9.15 6.58 3.35
CA THR A 172 9.73 7.64 4.18
C THR A 172 9.95 7.16 5.63
N ALA A 173 9.01 6.38 6.19
CA ALA A 173 9.20 5.79 7.52
C ALA A 173 10.41 4.83 7.57
N TYR A 174 10.54 3.96 6.56
CA TYR A 174 11.71 3.10 6.40
C TYR A 174 13.01 3.92 6.28
N ASP A 175 13.03 4.93 5.43
CA ASP A 175 14.21 5.76 5.16
C ASP A 175 14.66 6.53 6.42
N ILE A 176 13.72 7.07 7.21
CA ILE A 176 14.00 7.72 8.48
C ILE A 176 14.73 6.75 9.42
N LEU A 177 14.21 5.54 9.60
CA LEU A 177 14.82 4.55 10.50
C LEU A 177 16.17 4.07 9.98
N ARG A 178 16.28 3.81 8.67
CA ARG A 178 17.55 3.43 8.05
C ARG A 178 18.62 4.52 8.19
N HIS A 179 18.25 5.78 7.97
CA HIS A 179 19.13 6.94 8.12
C HIS A 179 19.62 7.10 9.58
N ASN A 180 18.77 6.77 10.55
CA ASN A 180 19.11 6.82 11.98
C ASN A 180 19.86 5.58 12.48
N GLY A 181 20.36 4.74 11.60
CA GLY A 181 21.28 3.66 11.92
C GLY A 181 20.65 2.29 12.18
N LEU A 182 19.33 2.13 12.00
CA LEU A 182 18.68 0.82 12.10
C LEU A 182 19.19 -0.09 10.98
N ALA A 183 19.62 -1.31 11.31
CA ALA A 183 20.21 -2.28 10.37
C ALA A 183 19.14 -3.05 9.59
N ILE A 184 18.29 -2.32 8.85
CA ILE A 184 17.25 -2.87 7.96
C ILE A 184 17.63 -2.72 6.49
N GLY A 185 17.08 -3.56 5.63
CA GLY A 185 17.32 -3.55 4.19
C GLY A 185 16.05 -3.74 3.37
N LYS A 186 16.20 -3.87 2.06
CA LYS A 186 15.07 -4.06 1.13
C LYS A 186 14.18 -5.25 1.51
N ARG A 187 14.76 -6.33 2.08
CA ARG A 187 13.99 -7.52 2.49
C ARG A 187 13.00 -7.19 3.62
N ASP A 188 13.44 -6.38 4.59
CA ASP A 188 12.59 -5.93 5.68
C ASP A 188 11.45 -5.06 5.17
N PHE A 189 11.74 -4.16 4.20
CA PHE A 189 10.73 -3.31 3.56
C PHE A 189 9.68 -4.11 2.79
N LEU A 190 10.10 -5.12 2.03
CA LEU A 190 9.16 -5.95 1.25
C LEU A 190 8.36 -6.92 2.13
N GLY A 191 8.94 -7.39 3.23
CA GLY A 191 8.33 -8.41 4.07
C GLY A 191 8.18 -9.75 3.35
N THR A 192 7.15 -10.50 3.73
CA THR A 192 6.76 -11.77 3.10
C THR A 192 5.62 -11.52 2.12
N TYR A 193 5.72 -12.09 0.91
CA TYR A 193 4.73 -11.96 -0.18
C TYR A 193 4.40 -13.33 -0.76
#